data_8aa4240bd46b9e4b60c773eef6a6a4d3
#
_entry.id   8aa4240bd46b9e4b60c773eef6a6a4d3
#
_cell.length_a   1.000
_cell.length_b   1.000
_cell.length_c   1.000
_cell.angle_alpha   90.00
_cell.angle_beta   90.00
_cell.angle_gamma   90.00
#
_symmetry.space_group_name_H-M   'P 1'
#
loop_
_entity.id
_entity.type
_entity.pdbx_description
1 polymer ?
#
loop_
_entity_poly.entity_id
_entity_poly.type
_entity_poly.pdbx_seq_one_letter_code
_entity_poly.pdbx_strand_id
1 'polypeptide(L)'
;MAFDKPFLDLDKQLNLLESRNLIITNRDRAKRLIMTSSYYDLINGYKSVFMLSNDRFKDNVKLEDIYIFSFIDKGIQSITMKYSLMIETLFKTRLSYVISNHLGVHQDDYLHARYYKRQINHLSFAKVKQEINKQLDICNAKQPTKYYIKYHNHVP
;
A
#
# COMPACT_ATOMS: atom_id res chain seq x y z
N MET A 1 29.51 -5.93 -12.96
CA MET A 1 28.95 -4.55 -12.94
C MET A 1 29.56 -3.82 -11.77
N ALA A 2 30.21 -2.70 -11.98
CA ALA A 2 30.67 -1.84 -10.89
C ALA A 2 29.44 -1.15 -10.28
N PHE A 3 29.37 -1.08 -8.96
CA PHE A 3 28.30 -0.36 -8.26
C PHE A 3 28.57 1.16 -8.41
N ASP A 4 27.63 1.89 -9.00
CA ASP A 4 27.74 3.34 -9.22
C ASP A 4 27.75 4.17 -7.93
N LYS A 5 27.32 3.59 -6.80
CA LYS A 5 27.23 4.29 -5.51
C LYS A 5 27.87 3.47 -4.40
N PRO A 6 29.05 3.88 -3.91
CA PRO A 6 29.69 3.24 -2.77
C PRO A 6 28.90 3.47 -1.49
N PHE A 7 29.07 2.58 -0.52
CA PHE A 7 28.52 2.77 0.83
C PHE A 7 29.10 4.05 1.47
N LEU A 8 28.18 4.86 2.03
CA LEU A 8 28.53 6.05 2.80
C LEU A 8 28.14 5.82 4.26
N ASP A 9 29.09 6.01 5.17
CA ASP A 9 28.81 6.08 6.59
C ASP A 9 27.94 7.29 6.93
N LEU A 10 27.38 7.33 8.14
CA LEU A 10 26.44 8.37 8.55
C LEU A 10 27.05 9.78 8.47
N ASP A 11 28.32 9.95 8.82
CA ASP A 11 28.97 11.24 8.73
C ASP A 11 29.11 11.73 7.30
N LYS A 12 29.49 10.85 6.40
CA LYS A 12 29.56 11.16 4.96
C LYS A 12 28.16 11.44 4.37
N GLN A 13 27.12 10.71 4.80
CA GLN A 13 25.75 11.01 4.41
C GLN A 13 25.33 12.40 4.86
N LEU A 14 25.59 12.79 6.10
CA LEU A 14 25.29 14.12 6.62
C LEU A 14 26.06 15.20 5.87
N ASN A 15 27.37 15.01 5.62
CA ASN A 15 28.17 15.95 4.81
C ASN A 15 27.61 16.14 3.40
N LEU A 16 27.14 15.06 2.78
CA LEU A 16 26.49 15.11 1.47
C LEU A 16 25.19 15.93 1.52
N LEU A 17 24.39 15.77 2.57
CA LEU A 17 23.16 16.54 2.73
C LEU A 17 23.42 18.02 2.99
N GLU A 18 24.42 18.35 3.80
CA GLU A 18 24.87 19.73 4.03
C GLU A 18 25.41 20.38 2.73
N SER A 19 26.17 19.64 1.93
CA SER A 19 26.63 20.13 0.61
C SER A 19 25.49 20.43 -0.37
N ARG A 20 24.32 19.81 -0.15
CA ARG A 20 23.09 20.05 -0.90
C ARG A 20 22.16 21.10 -0.27
N ASN A 21 22.69 21.93 0.64
CA ASN A 21 21.95 23.01 1.31
C ASN A 21 20.96 22.56 2.39
N LEU A 22 21.07 21.33 2.91
CA LEU A 22 20.25 20.92 4.07
C LEU A 22 20.87 21.41 5.36
N ILE A 23 20.07 22.01 6.23
CA ILE A 23 20.52 22.48 7.55
C ILE A 23 20.47 21.31 8.55
N ILE A 24 21.63 21.01 9.16
CA ILE A 24 21.77 20.03 10.22
C ILE A 24 22.11 20.75 11.52
N THR A 25 21.14 20.89 12.41
CA THR A 25 21.30 21.63 13.67
C THR A 25 22.06 20.87 14.73
N ASN A 26 21.91 19.54 14.74
CA ASN A 26 22.59 18.64 15.68
C ASN A 26 22.90 17.32 14.98
N ARG A 27 24.18 17.01 14.80
CA ARG A 27 24.62 15.82 14.05
C ARG A 27 24.24 14.51 14.71
N ASP A 28 24.31 14.41 16.03
CA ASP A 28 23.97 13.17 16.74
C ASP A 28 22.46 12.88 16.64
N ARG A 29 21.64 13.93 16.74
CA ARG A 29 20.20 13.82 16.49
C ARG A 29 19.92 13.43 15.05
N ALA A 30 20.60 14.05 14.08
CA ALA A 30 20.45 13.77 12.67
C ALA A 30 20.79 12.30 12.34
N LYS A 31 21.88 11.75 12.91
CA LYS A 31 22.24 10.32 12.78
C LYS A 31 21.11 9.42 13.29
N ARG A 32 20.53 9.71 14.45
CA ARG A 32 19.39 8.95 15.00
C ARG A 32 18.19 9.01 14.08
N LEU A 33 17.84 10.19 13.54
CA LEU A 33 16.70 10.33 12.62
C LEU A 33 16.88 9.51 11.35
N ILE A 34 18.07 9.54 10.74
CA ILE A 34 18.38 8.75 9.54
C ILE A 34 18.32 7.25 9.85
N MET A 35 18.86 6.81 11.00
CA MET A 35 18.81 5.40 11.41
C MET A 35 17.39 4.90 11.70
N THR A 36 16.51 5.77 12.20
CA THR A 36 15.11 5.41 12.50
C THR A 36 14.25 5.31 11.25
N SER A 37 14.50 6.15 10.24
CA SER A 37 13.60 6.30 9.09
C SER A 37 14.15 5.82 7.76
N SER A 38 15.39 5.30 7.71
CA SER A 38 16.13 5.05 6.48
C SER A 38 16.45 6.35 5.71
N TYR A 39 17.71 6.49 5.30
CA TYR A 39 18.16 7.62 4.45
C TYR A 39 17.34 7.72 3.18
N TYR A 40 17.10 6.57 2.53
CA TYR A 40 16.42 6.53 1.24
C TYR A 40 14.98 7.03 1.35
N ASP A 41 14.23 6.51 2.31
CA ASP A 41 12.81 6.87 2.50
C ASP A 41 12.66 8.33 2.95
N LEU A 42 13.53 8.77 3.87
CA LEU A 42 13.46 10.12 4.41
C LEU A 42 13.85 11.19 3.37
N ILE A 43 14.91 10.96 2.61
CA ILE A 43 15.44 11.96 1.68
C ILE A 43 14.78 11.85 0.30
N ASN A 44 14.78 10.65 -0.30
CA ASN A 44 14.24 10.48 -1.64
C ASN A 44 12.72 10.44 -1.68
N GLY A 45 12.07 9.94 -0.62
CA GLY A 45 10.62 9.90 -0.52
C GLY A 45 9.97 11.28 -0.58
N TYR A 46 10.64 12.30 -0.04
CA TYR A 46 10.11 13.67 0.03
C TYR A 46 10.87 14.68 -0.82
N LYS A 47 11.71 14.20 -1.73
CA LYS A 47 12.51 15.02 -2.63
C LYS A 47 11.68 16.08 -3.38
N SER A 48 10.53 15.71 -3.91
CA SER A 48 9.64 16.62 -4.65
C SER A 48 9.11 17.79 -3.81
N VAL A 49 9.02 17.63 -2.50
CA VAL A 49 8.51 18.66 -1.58
C VAL A 49 9.62 19.62 -1.16
N PHE A 50 10.80 19.10 -0.81
CA PHE A 50 11.86 19.86 -0.14
C PHE A 50 13.05 20.22 -1.01
N MET A 51 13.18 19.64 -2.23
CA MET A 51 14.31 19.89 -3.12
C MET A 51 13.89 20.67 -4.37
N LEU A 52 14.88 21.34 -4.94
CA LEU A 52 14.81 21.96 -6.26
C LEU A 52 15.22 20.93 -7.34
N SER A 53 14.99 21.27 -8.61
CA SER A 53 15.29 20.39 -9.74
C SER A 53 16.77 20.01 -9.89
N ASN A 54 17.67 20.79 -9.31
CA ASN A 54 19.13 20.61 -9.34
C ASN A 54 19.69 19.76 -8.19
N ASP A 55 18.88 18.93 -7.53
CA ASP A 55 19.25 18.07 -6.40
C ASP A 55 19.74 18.85 -5.15
N ARG A 56 19.29 20.11 -5.01
CA ARG A 56 19.58 21.00 -3.90
C ARG A 56 18.31 21.24 -3.08
N PHE A 57 18.44 21.25 -1.75
CA PHE A 57 17.32 21.60 -0.86
C PHE A 57 16.95 23.08 -0.99
N LYS A 58 15.67 23.37 -0.83
CA LYS A 58 15.17 24.74 -0.72
C LYS A 58 15.82 25.43 0.48
N ASP A 59 15.84 26.76 0.47
CA ASP A 59 16.44 27.51 1.56
C ASP A 59 15.73 27.27 2.90
N ASN A 60 16.50 27.29 3.97
CA ASN A 60 16.05 27.11 5.36
C ASN A 60 15.42 25.75 5.71
N VAL A 61 15.55 24.71 4.85
CA VAL A 61 15.08 23.36 5.16
C VAL A 61 16.03 22.68 6.15
N LYS A 62 15.49 22.18 7.23
CA LYS A 62 16.18 21.37 8.24
C LYS A 62 15.84 19.89 8.07
N LEU A 63 16.74 19.01 8.49
CA LEU A 63 16.48 17.56 8.48
C LEU A 63 15.26 17.21 9.34
N GLU A 64 15.09 17.92 10.44
CA GLU A 64 13.95 17.76 11.35
C GLU A 64 12.61 18.07 10.68
N ASP A 65 12.57 19.04 9.75
CA ASP A 65 11.34 19.39 9.02
C ASP A 65 10.91 18.24 8.11
N ILE A 66 11.85 17.63 7.41
CA ILE A 66 11.61 16.47 6.58
C ILE A 66 11.12 15.28 7.42
N TYR A 67 11.75 15.06 8.58
CA TYR A 67 11.36 14.00 9.50
C TYR A 67 9.94 14.19 10.04
N ILE A 68 9.60 15.40 10.51
CA ILE A 68 8.26 15.73 11.01
C ILE A 68 7.22 15.51 9.89
N PHE A 69 7.52 15.99 8.68
CA PHE A 69 6.64 15.80 7.54
C PHE A 69 6.41 14.31 7.23
N SER A 70 7.48 13.51 7.25
CA SER A 70 7.38 12.07 7.04
C SER A 70 6.57 11.36 8.13
N PHE A 71 6.67 11.82 9.37
CA PHE A 71 5.92 11.28 10.49
C PHE A 71 4.41 11.56 10.35
N ILE A 72 4.05 12.79 9.97
CA ILE A 72 2.66 13.17 9.70
C ILE A 72 2.10 12.37 8.52
N ASP A 73 2.85 12.26 7.43
CA ASP A 73 2.44 11.51 6.25
C ASP A 73 2.17 10.02 6.57
N LYS A 74 3.06 9.37 7.32
CA LYS A 74 2.85 8.00 7.80
C LYS A 74 1.64 7.87 8.73
N GLY A 75 1.38 8.88 9.55
CA GLY A 75 0.16 8.95 10.37
C GLY A 75 -1.11 8.99 9.52
N ILE A 76 -1.14 9.83 8.50
CA ILE A 76 -2.27 9.93 7.56
C ILE A 76 -2.45 8.61 6.80
N GLN A 77 -1.37 8.02 6.29
CA GLN A 77 -1.41 6.72 5.61
C GLN A 77 -1.99 5.62 6.51
N SER A 78 -1.58 5.56 7.76
CA SER A 78 -2.08 4.59 8.74
C SER A 78 -3.58 4.74 8.99
N ILE A 79 -4.05 5.97 9.19
CA ILE A 79 -5.48 6.27 9.38
C ILE A 79 -6.27 5.89 8.11
N THR A 80 -5.80 6.31 6.95
CA THR A 80 -6.43 6.01 5.66
C THR A 80 -6.53 4.50 5.45
N MET A 81 -5.46 3.76 5.69
CA MET A 81 -5.45 2.29 5.56
C MET A 81 -6.46 1.63 6.49
N LYS A 82 -6.50 2.06 7.77
CA LYS A 82 -7.46 1.55 8.74
C LYS A 82 -8.91 1.70 8.25
N TYR A 83 -9.28 2.89 7.83
CA TYR A 83 -10.65 3.15 7.37
C TYR A 83 -10.96 2.48 6.03
N SER A 84 -10.00 2.40 5.12
CA SER A 84 -10.15 1.65 3.86
C SER A 84 -10.47 0.18 4.10
N LEU A 85 -9.78 -0.48 5.04
CA LEU A 85 -10.06 -1.87 5.42
C LEU A 85 -11.43 -2.03 6.08
N MET A 86 -11.87 -1.06 6.88
CA MET A 86 -13.22 -1.07 7.46
C MET A 86 -14.30 -0.94 6.38
N ILE A 87 -14.13 -0.02 5.44
CA ILE A 87 -15.06 0.18 4.31
C ILE A 87 -15.09 -1.07 3.43
N GLU A 88 -13.95 -1.65 3.13
CA GLU A 88 -13.84 -2.88 2.35
C GLU A 88 -14.62 -4.02 3.02
N THR A 89 -14.44 -4.22 4.32
CA THR A 89 -15.15 -5.25 5.09
C THR A 89 -16.65 -5.02 5.07
N LEU A 90 -17.10 -3.79 5.32
CA LEU A 90 -18.50 -3.41 5.29
C LEU A 90 -19.12 -3.64 3.91
N PHE A 91 -18.42 -3.24 2.87
CA PHE A 91 -18.86 -3.42 1.48
C PHE A 91 -19.00 -4.91 1.14
N LYS A 92 -17.97 -5.70 1.43
CA LYS A 92 -17.99 -7.15 1.18
C LYS A 92 -19.15 -7.83 1.90
N THR A 93 -19.38 -7.52 3.18
CA THR A 93 -20.46 -8.09 3.98
C THR A 93 -21.83 -7.74 3.40
N ARG A 94 -22.05 -6.48 3.06
CA ARG A 94 -23.34 -6.04 2.48
C ARG A 94 -23.55 -6.62 1.09
N LEU A 95 -22.52 -6.66 0.26
CA LEU A 95 -22.60 -7.25 -1.07
C LEU A 95 -22.94 -8.74 -1.00
N SER A 96 -22.25 -9.48 -0.14
CA SER A 96 -22.54 -10.90 0.08
C SER A 96 -23.99 -11.12 0.52
N TYR A 97 -24.48 -10.32 1.47
CA TYR A 97 -25.87 -10.40 1.91
C TYR A 97 -26.86 -10.14 0.76
N VAL A 98 -26.65 -9.10 -0.03
CA VAL A 98 -27.53 -8.77 -1.17
C VAL A 98 -27.51 -9.85 -2.23
N ILE A 99 -26.34 -10.36 -2.58
CA ILE A 99 -26.18 -11.45 -3.55
C ILE A 99 -26.92 -12.69 -3.06
N SER A 100 -26.67 -13.12 -1.82
CA SER A 100 -27.31 -14.33 -1.27
C SER A 100 -28.82 -14.20 -1.18
N ASN A 101 -29.33 -13.02 -0.82
CA ASN A 101 -30.76 -12.76 -0.70
C ASN A 101 -31.49 -12.73 -2.06
N HIS A 102 -30.85 -12.22 -3.12
CA HIS A 102 -31.50 -12.03 -4.42
C HIS A 102 -31.15 -13.09 -5.46
N LEU A 103 -29.97 -13.68 -5.39
CA LEU A 103 -29.45 -14.59 -6.41
C LEU A 103 -29.26 -16.02 -5.91
N GLY A 104 -29.22 -16.22 -4.60
CA GLY A 104 -28.97 -17.53 -3.98
C GLY A 104 -27.57 -17.67 -3.41
N VAL A 105 -27.33 -18.75 -2.68
CA VAL A 105 -26.09 -19.03 -1.96
C VAL A 105 -25.14 -19.95 -2.73
N HIS A 106 -25.63 -20.62 -3.76
CA HIS A 106 -24.79 -21.51 -4.58
C HIS A 106 -24.03 -20.74 -5.63
N GLN A 107 -22.79 -21.13 -5.88
CA GLN A 107 -21.91 -20.47 -6.84
C GLN A 107 -22.53 -20.36 -8.25
N ASP A 108 -23.23 -21.39 -8.69
CA ASP A 108 -23.88 -21.41 -10.01
C ASP A 108 -25.05 -20.43 -10.11
N ASP A 109 -25.71 -20.12 -9.01
CA ASP A 109 -26.80 -19.14 -8.98
C ASP A 109 -26.30 -17.74 -9.26
N TYR A 110 -25.33 -17.23 -8.49
CA TYR A 110 -24.86 -15.86 -8.61
C TYR A 110 -23.79 -15.67 -9.73
N LEU A 111 -23.13 -16.71 -10.21
CA LEU A 111 -22.23 -16.64 -11.37
C LEU A 111 -22.94 -16.93 -12.71
N HIS A 112 -24.25 -16.84 -12.76
CA HIS A 112 -24.98 -17.01 -14.02
C HIS A 112 -24.79 -15.78 -14.92
N ALA A 113 -24.45 -15.98 -16.20
CA ALA A 113 -24.13 -14.92 -17.17
C ALA A 113 -25.21 -13.82 -17.31
N ARG A 114 -26.48 -14.15 -17.06
CA ARG A 114 -27.62 -13.22 -17.15
C ARG A 114 -27.52 -12.02 -16.19
N TYR A 115 -26.79 -12.16 -15.09
CA TYR A 115 -26.64 -11.09 -14.08
C TYR A 115 -25.49 -10.14 -14.40
N TYR A 116 -24.67 -10.46 -15.40
CA TYR A 116 -23.49 -9.69 -15.76
C TYR A 116 -23.69 -9.00 -17.11
N LYS A 117 -23.34 -7.73 -17.19
CA LYS A 117 -23.30 -7.04 -18.49
C LYS A 117 -22.27 -7.69 -19.39
N ARG A 118 -22.60 -7.81 -20.69
CA ARG A 118 -21.72 -8.49 -21.66
C ARG A 118 -20.32 -7.89 -21.78
N GLN A 119 -20.18 -6.60 -21.55
CA GLN A 119 -18.89 -5.90 -21.50
C GLN A 119 -18.92 -4.79 -20.44
N ILE A 120 -17.95 -4.80 -19.56
CA ILE A 120 -17.62 -3.68 -18.69
C ILE A 120 -16.12 -3.41 -18.90
N ASN A 121 -15.75 -2.26 -19.40
CA ASN A 121 -14.37 -1.81 -19.60
C ASN A 121 -13.47 -2.85 -20.30
N HIS A 122 -13.93 -3.39 -21.42
CA HIS A 122 -13.22 -4.42 -22.24
C HIS A 122 -13.01 -5.79 -21.54
N LEU A 123 -13.58 -6.00 -20.35
CA LEU A 123 -13.56 -7.31 -19.70
C LEU A 123 -14.78 -8.13 -20.15
N SER A 124 -14.54 -9.31 -20.71
CA SER A 124 -15.60 -10.27 -20.97
C SER A 124 -16.04 -10.98 -19.69
N PHE A 125 -17.31 -11.38 -19.60
CA PHE A 125 -17.82 -12.18 -18.49
C PHE A 125 -16.94 -13.42 -18.22
N ALA A 126 -16.44 -14.08 -19.27
CA ALA A 126 -15.57 -15.23 -19.12
C ALA A 126 -14.28 -14.93 -18.34
N LYS A 127 -13.65 -13.78 -18.59
CA LYS A 127 -12.45 -13.36 -17.83
C LYS A 127 -12.78 -13.06 -16.38
N VAL A 128 -13.90 -12.36 -16.12
CA VAL A 128 -14.36 -12.07 -14.75
C VAL A 128 -14.64 -13.37 -13.99
N LYS A 129 -15.37 -14.32 -14.62
CA LYS A 129 -15.66 -15.63 -14.02
C LYS A 129 -14.38 -16.42 -13.74
N GLN A 130 -13.42 -16.40 -14.65
CA GLN A 130 -12.12 -17.06 -14.45
C GLN A 130 -11.37 -16.48 -13.25
N GLU A 131 -11.33 -15.15 -13.10
CA GLU A 131 -10.65 -14.52 -11.97
C GLU A 131 -11.37 -14.80 -10.64
N ILE A 132 -12.71 -14.78 -10.62
CA ILE A 132 -13.49 -15.16 -9.44
C ILE A 132 -13.18 -16.59 -9.03
N ASN A 133 -13.20 -17.55 -9.96
CA ASN A 133 -12.89 -18.95 -9.67
C ASN A 133 -11.47 -19.11 -9.12
N LYS A 134 -10.48 -18.44 -9.71
CA LYS A 134 -9.11 -18.45 -9.21
C LYS A 134 -9.01 -17.91 -7.77
N GLN A 135 -9.73 -16.83 -7.45
CA GLN A 135 -9.76 -16.29 -6.09
C GLN A 135 -10.48 -17.24 -5.11
N LEU A 136 -11.54 -17.89 -5.53
CA LEU A 136 -12.25 -18.93 -4.75
C LEU A 136 -11.30 -20.09 -4.44
N ASP A 137 -10.55 -20.58 -5.39
CA ASP A 137 -9.58 -21.67 -5.18
C ASP A 137 -8.51 -21.28 -4.16
N ILE A 138 -8.01 -20.03 -4.23
CA ILE A 138 -7.06 -19.50 -3.25
C ILE A 138 -7.70 -19.42 -1.85
N CYS A 139 -8.92 -18.93 -1.75
CA CYS A 139 -9.64 -18.81 -0.48
C CYS A 139 -9.99 -20.18 0.11
N ASN A 140 -10.42 -21.11 -0.71
CA ASN A 140 -10.81 -22.46 -0.31
C ASN A 140 -9.63 -23.28 0.25
N ALA A 141 -8.39 -22.93 -0.15
CA ALA A 141 -7.19 -23.55 0.38
C ALA A 141 -6.80 -23.02 1.78
N LYS A 142 -7.39 -21.90 2.25
CA LYS A 142 -7.01 -21.20 3.49
C LYS A 142 -8.07 -21.35 4.58
N GLN A 143 -7.63 -21.37 5.84
CA GLN A 143 -8.49 -21.23 7.00
C GLN A 143 -9.05 -19.78 7.09
N PRO A 144 -10.31 -19.54 7.54
CA PRO A 144 -11.30 -20.51 8.00
C PRO A 144 -12.19 -21.11 6.90
N THR A 145 -12.14 -20.59 5.68
CA THR A 145 -13.03 -20.97 4.57
C THR A 145 -12.93 -22.46 4.23
N LYS A 146 -11.71 -23.02 4.23
CA LYS A 146 -11.47 -24.45 4.04
C LYS A 146 -12.25 -25.31 5.04
N TYR A 147 -12.33 -24.85 6.29
CA TYR A 147 -13.04 -25.57 7.35
C TYR A 147 -14.55 -25.55 7.12
N TYR A 148 -15.08 -24.39 6.74
CA TYR A 148 -16.49 -24.22 6.44
C TYR A 148 -16.94 -25.11 5.28
N ILE A 149 -16.19 -25.12 4.16
CA ILE A 149 -16.49 -25.93 2.98
C ILE A 149 -16.51 -27.42 3.32
N LYS A 150 -15.58 -27.88 4.16
CA LYS A 150 -15.51 -29.28 4.58
C LYS A 150 -16.80 -29.75 5.26
N TYR A 151 -17.49 -28.88 6.02
CA TYR A 151 -18.68 -29.24 6.77
C TYR A 151 -19.99 -28.91 6.06
N HIS A 152 -20.00 -27.90 5.19
CA HIS A 152 -21.21 -27.37 4.57
C HIS A 152 -21.27 -27.57 3.06
N ASN A 153 -20.19 -28.02 2.46
CA ASN A 153 -20.05 -28.30 1.01
C ASN A 153 -20.38 -27.09 0.11
N HIS A 154 -20.29 -25.89 0.63
CA HIS A 154 -20.42 -24.64 -0.13
C HIS A 154 -19.58 -23.53 0.53
N VAL A 155 -19.34 -22.43 -0.19
CA VAL A 155 -18.60 -21.25 0.31
C VAL A 155 -19.54 -20.43 1.22
N PRO A 156 -19.03 -19.89 2.36
CA PRO A 156 -19.82 -19.07 3.27
C PRO A 156 -20.24 -17.73 2.66
#